data_03143458cc9f99d07bff8bd067128fae
#
_entry.id   03143458cc9f99d07bff8bd067128fae
#
_cell.length_a   1.000
_cell.length_b   1.000
_cell.length_c   1.000
_cell.angle_alpha   90.00
_cell.angle_beta   90.00
_cell.angle_gamma   90.00
#
_symmetry.space_group_name_H-M   'P 1'
#
loop_
_entity.id
_entity.type
_entity.pdbx_description
1 polymer ?
#
loop_
_entity_poly.entity_id
_entity_poly.type
_entity_poly.pdbx_seq_one_letter_code
_entity_poly.pdbx_strand_id
1 'polypeptide(L)'
;MASLTDRVALVTGGSRGIGRAVALALANAGASVAVNYRERTDEARTVVDAIRSAGGRAMAIRADVSRSAEVSAMVSAVAGELGPIDVLVNNAGIALIRGIDDLTEADFDATIAVNLKSAFLCSQAVVPAMRARKWGRIVNISSGAARGAGGVGLHYNASKAGMEGLTRGYAARLVRDGITVNAVAPSLIETD
;
A
#
# COMPACT_ATOMS: atom_id res chain seq x y z
N MET A 1 -21.99 -4.97 -3.86
CA MET A 1 -20.68 -4.28 -3.76
C MET A 1 -20.48 -3.45 -5.02
N ALA A 2 -19.81 -2.29 -4.93
CA ALA A 2 -19.43 -1.53 -6.13
C ALA A 2 -18.49 -2.39 -6.98
N SER A 3 -18.75 -2.47 -8.30
CA SER A 3 -17.89 -3.20 -9.24
C SER A 3 -16.62 -2.41 -9.50
N LEU A 4 -15.48 -3.10 -9.49
CA LEU A 4 -14.18 -2.58 -9.91
C LEU A 4 -13.75 -3.16 -11.27
N THR A 5 -14.70 -3.63 -12.06
CA THR A 5 -14.45 -4.09 -13.43
C THR A 5 -13.71 -2.99 -14.21
N ASP A 6 -12.73 -3.39 -15.01
CA ASP A 6 -11.83 -2.52 -15.77
C ASP A 6 -10.96 -1.56 -14.94
N ARG A 7 -10.83 -1.79 -13.62
CA ARG A 7 -9.91 -1.05 -12.75
C ARG A 7 -8.65 -1.84 -12.45
N VAL A 8 -7.54 -1.13 -12.36
CA VAL A 8 -6.24 -1.68 -11.95
C VAL A 8 -5.92 -1.27 -10.53
N ALA A 9 -5.64 -2.24 -9.68
CA ALA A 9 -5.26 -2.04 -8.30
C ALA A 9 -3.80 -2.45 -8.06
N LEU A 10 -3.03 -1.60 -7.37
CA LEU A 10 -1.71 -1.93 -6.85
C LEU A 10 -1.80 -2.03 -5.33
N VAL A 11 -1.42 -3.20 -4.78
CA VAL A 11 -1.35 -3.43 -3.33
C VAL A 11 0.11 -3.61 -2.92
N THR A 12 0.66 -2.66 -2.17
CA THR A 12 2.03 -2.79 -1.65
C THR A 12 2.08 -3.73 -0.45
N GLY A 13 3.12 -4.59 -0.38
CA GLY A 13 3.20 -5.61 0.66
C GLY A 13 2.02 -6.61 0.60
N GLY A 14 1.56 -6.96 -0.60
CA GLY A 14 0.37 -7.77 -0.85
C GLY A 14 0.56 -9.28 -0.72
N SER A 15 1.74 -9.77 -0.35
CA SER A 15 2.04 -11.22 -0.32
C SER A 15 1.45 -11.97 0.88
N ARG A 16 1.12 -11.29 1.99
CA ARG A 16 0.60 -11.91 3.22
C ARG A 16 -0.33 -10.95 4.00
N GLY A 17 -0.91 -11.46 5.08
CA GLY A 17 -1.68 -10.70 6.07
C GLY A 17 -2.76 -9.81 5.45
N ILE A 18 -2.88 -8.58 5.93
CA ILE A 18 -3.88 -7.61 5.46
C ILE A 18 -3.73 -7.35 3.96
N GLY A 19 -2.49 -7.20 3.45
CA GLY A 19 -2.26 -6.93 2.03
C GLY A 19 -2.78 -8.04 1.12
N ARG A 20 -2.57 -9.31 1.48
CA ARG A 20 -3.13 -10.47 0.78
C ARG A 20 -4.66 -10.45 0.78
N ALA A 21 -5.27 -10.24 1.94
CA ALA A 21 -6.72 -10.19 2.06
C ALA A 21 -7.33 -9.08 1.19
N VAL A 22 -6.69 -7.89 1.19
CA VAL A 22 -7.09 -6.76 0.35
C VAL A 22 -6.94 -7.07 -1.14
N ALA A 23 -5.82 -7.69 -1.56
CA ALA A 23 -5.58 -8.07 -2.95
C ALA A 23 -6.67 -9.03 -3.46
N LEU A 24 -6.99 -10.07 -2.68
CA LEU A 24 -8.07 -11.02 -3.00
C LEU A 24 -9.45 -10.34 -3.05
N ALA A 25 -9.74 -9.45 -2.10
CA ALA A 25 -11.02 -8.73 -2.06
C ALA A 25 -11.20 -7.79 -3.26
N LEU A 26 -10.14 -7.09 -3.69
CA LEU A 26 -10.16 -6.22 -4.86
C LEU A 26 -10.35 -7.04 -6.15
N ALA A 27 -9.69 -8.19 -6.26
CA ALA A 27 -9.87 -9.11 -7.39
C ALA A 27 -11.30 -9.65 -7.45
N ASN A 28 -11.87 -10.06 -6.31
CA ASN A 28 -13.27 -10.51 -6.21
C ASN A 28 -14.29 -9.40 -6.56
N ALA A 29 -13.90 -8.14 -6.41
CA ALA A 29 -14.69 -6.99 -6.85
C ALA A 29 -14.51 -6.67 -8.35
N GLY A 30 -13.68 -7.43 -9.09
CA GLY A 30 -13.47 -7.31 -10.53
C GLY A 30 -12.21 -6.55 -10.95
N ALA A 31 -11.36 -6.10 -10.03
CA ALA A 31 -10.13 -5.40 -10.38
C ALA A 31 -9.06 -6.34 -10.93
N SER A 32 -8.24 -5.84 -11.87
CA SER A 32 -6.93 -6.41 -12.17
C SER A 32 -5.94 -6.01 -11.06
N VAL A 33 -5.22 -6.96 -10.45
CA VAL A 33 -4.45 -6.68 -9.22
C VAL A 33 -2.96 -6.91 -9.42
N ALA A 34 -2.16 -5.88 -9.14
CA ALA A 34 -0.72 -6.00 -8.95
C ALA A 34 -0.39 -6.20 -7.47
N VAL A 35 0.23 -7.32 -7.16
CA VAL A 35 0.67 -7.72 -5.82
C VAL A 35 2.15 -7.37 -5.68
N ASN A 36 2.48 -6.28 -5.00
CA ASN A 36 3.87 -5.94 -4.73
C ASN A 36 4.39 -6.69 -3.51
N TYR A 37 5.64 -7.10 -3.60
CA TYR A 37 6.41 -7.72 -2.51
C TYR A 37 7.90 -7.31 -2.59
N ARG A 38 8.64 -7.47 -1.48
CA ARG A 38 10.10 -7.24 -1.45
C ARG A 38 10.89 -8.56 -1.46
N GLU A 39 10.54 -9.49 -0.59
CA GLU A 39 11.32 -10.72 -0.33
C GLU A 39 10.52 -12.02 -0.53
N ARG A 40 9.22 -11.99 -0.31
CA ARG A 40 8.33 -13.18 -0.25
C ARG A 40 7.75 -13.52 -1.62
N THR A 41 8.60 -14.06 -2.49
CA THR A 41 8.23 -14.35 -3.89
C THR A 41 7.15 -15.42 -3.99
N ASP A 42 7.28 -16.51 -3.25
CA ASP A 42 6.36 -17.66 -3.38
C ASP A 42 4.99 -17.35 -2.80
N GLU A 43 4.94 -16.60 -1.67
CA GLU A 43 3.66 -16.13 -1.11
C GLU A 43 2.97 -15.15 -2.07
N ALA A 44 3.71 -14.25 -2.71
CA ALA A 44 3.14 -13.34 -3.70
C ALA A 44 2.59 -14.08 -4.92
N ARG A 45 3.30 -15.12 -5.40
CA ARG A 45 2.83 -16.01 -6.48
C ARG A 45 1.56 -16.76 -6.07
N THR A 46 1.51 -17.30 -4.86
CA THR A 46 0.31 -17.97 -4.32
C THR A 46 -0.91 -17.06 -4.36
N VAL A 47 -0.76 -15.77 -4.02
CA VAL A 47 -1.86 -14.80 -4.10
C VAL A 47 -2.30 -14.58 -5.56
N VAL A 48 -1.33 -14.40 -6.47
CA VAL A 48 -1.62 -14.22 -7.90
C VAL A 48 -2.31 -15.44 -8.49
N ASP A 49 -1.85 -16.64 -8.16
CA ASP A 49 -2.42 -17.89 -8.65
C ASP A 49 -3.85 -18.11 -8.13
N ALA A 50 -4.11 -17.74 -6.86
CA ALA A 50 -5.46 -17.78 -6.32
C ALA A 50 -6.41 -16.82 -7.07
N ILE A 51 -5.95 -15.60 -7.40
CA ILE A 51 -6.74 -14.64 -8.18
C ILE A 51 -7.01 -15.17 -9.59
N ARG A 52 -5.98 -15.68 -10.26
CA ARG A 52 -6.10 -16.23 -11.63
C ARG A 52 -6.99 -17.47 -11.70
N SER A 53 -6.90 -18.35 -10.72
CA SER A 53 -7.76 -19.56 -10.61
C SER A 53 -9.24 -19.19 -10.41
N ALA A 54 -9.52 -18.03 -9.80
CA ALA A 54 -10.86 -17.49 -9.68
C ALA A 54 -11.33 -16.69 -10.95
N GLY A 55 -10.55 -16.72 -12.04
CA GLY A 55 -10.86 -16.04 -13.30
C GLY A 55 -10.44 -14.54 -13.33
N GLY A 56 -9.77 -14.04 -12.30
CA GLY A 56 -9.27 -12.67 -12.24
C GLY A 56 -7.94 -12.47 -12.98
N ARG A 57 -7.56 -11.20 -13.17
CA ARG A 57 -6.24 -10.82 -13.71
C ARG A 57 -5.34 -10.34 -12.58
N ALA A 58 -4.14 -10.88 -12.48
CA ALA A 58 -3.18 -10.43 -11.50
C ALA A 58 -1.72 -10.63 -11.96
N MET A 59 -0.81 -9.82 -11.38
CA MET A 59 0.63 -10.01 -11.51
C MET A 59 1.31 -9.84 -10.14
N ALA A 60 2.43 -10.53 -9.93
CA ALA A 60 3.32 -10.30 -8.81
C ALA A 60 4.48 -9.40 -9.27
N ILE A 61 4.84 -8.39 -8.47
CA ILE A 61 5.94 -7.49 -8.81
C ILE A 61 6.84 -7.22 -7.62
N ARG A 62 8.13 -7.51 -7.79
CA ARG A 62 9.13 -7.26 -6.76
C ARG A 62 9.58 -5.80 -6.83
N ALA A 63 9.49 -5.09 -5.69
CA ALA A 63 10.08 -3.76 -5.51
C ALA A 63 10.21 -3.43 -4.02
N ASP A 64 11.30 -2.77 -3.64
CA ASP A 64 11.41 -2.10 -2.35
C ASP A 64 10.76 -0.71 -2.45
N VAL A 65 9.59 -0.57 -1.86
CA VAL A 65 8.79 0.67 -1.93
C VAL A 65 9.41 1.85 -1.16
N SER A 66 10.46 1.63 -0.38
CA SER A 66 11.23 2.71 0.26
C SER A 66 12.19 3.42 -0.72
N ARG A 67 12.37 2.88 -1.93
CA ARG A 67 13.29 3.34 -2.97
C ARG A 67 12.55 3.92 -4.17
N SER A 68 12.73 5.20 -4.45
CA SER A 68 12.00 5.90 -5.50
C SER A 68 12.19 5.29 -6.90
N ALA A 69 13.42 4.86 -7.24
CA ALA A 69 13.70 4.25 -8.54
C ALA A 69 12.94 2.92 -8.72
N GLU A 70 12.87 2.08 -7.66
CA GLU A 70 12.13 0.81 -7.70
C GLU A 70 10.61 1.04 -7.76
N VAL A 71 10.10 2.06 -7.07
CA VAL A 71 8.68 2.47 -7.16
C VAL A 71 8.33 2.92 -8.58
N SER A 72 9.15 3.75 -9.20
CA SER A 72 8.92 4.21 -10.57
C SER A 72 8.90 3.06 -11.56
N ALA A 73 9.87 2.14 -11.47
CA ALA A 73 9.94 0.95 -12.32
C ALA A 73 8.71 0.04 -12.11
N MET A 74 8.32 -0.19 -10.84
CA MET A 74 7.12 -0.96 -10.49
C MET A 74 5.85 -0.38 -11.12
N VAL A 75 5.61 0.93 -10.94
CA VAL A 75 4.42 1.59 -11.49
C VAL A 75 4.39 1.51 -13.01
N SER A 76 5.53 1.71 -13.67
CA SER A 76 5.63 1.59 -15.12
C SER A 76 5.36 0.17 -15.62
N ALA A 77 5.89 -0.84 -14.95
CA ALA A 77 5.65 -2.24 -15.30
C ALA A 77 4.18 -2.65 -15.11
N VAL A 78 3.55 -2.23 -14.00
CA VAL A 78 2.11 -2.47 -13.79
C VAL A 78 1.28 -1.78 -14.86
N ALA A 79 1.61 -0.53 -15.21
CA ALA A 79 0.89 0.20 -16.24
C ALA A 79 1.02 -0.45 -17.62
N GLY A 80 2.17 -1.05 -17.93
CA GLY A 80 2.41 -1.77 -19.19
C GLY A 80 1.67 -3.09 -19.30
N GLU A 81 1.50 -3.83 -18.18
CA GLU A 81 0.90 -5.18 -18.19
C GLU A 81 -0.60 -5.18 -17.90
N LEU A 82 -1.04 -4.44 -16.90
CA LEU A 82 -2.44 -4.43 -16.45
C LEU A 82 -3.21 -3.17 -16.90
N GLY A 83 -2.49 -2.09 -17.17
CA GLY A 83 -3.04 -0.78 -17.43
C GLY A 83 -2.73 0.23 -16.32
N PRO A 84 -3.09 1.51 -16.52
CA PRO A 84 -2.80 2.57 -15.56
C PRO A 84 -3.51 2.33 -14.22
N ILE A 85 -2.76 2.50 -13.13
CA ILE A 85 -3.25 2.22 -11.78
C ILE A 85 -4.38 3.18 -11.40
N ASP A 86 -5.53 2.62 -11.05
CA ASP A 86 -6.72 3.32 -10.58
C ASP A 86 -6.82 3.33 -9.06
N VAL A 87 -6.45 2.21 -8.42
CA VAL A 87 -6.52 2.01 -6.98
C VAL A 87 -5.12 1.73 -6.45
N LEU A 88 -4.67 2.51 -5.49
CA LEU A 88 -3.43 2.26 -4.75
C LEU A 88 -3.74 1.94 -3.30
N VAL A 89 -3.25 0.79 -2.81
CA VAL A 89 -3.29 0.46 -1.39
C VAL A 89 -1.86 0.45 -0.84
N ASN A 90 -1.52 1.48 -0.08
CA ASN A 90 -0.26 1.59 0.65
C ASN A 90 -0.37 0.76 1.94
N ASN A 91 -0.02 -0.53 1.83
CA ASN A 91 -0.09 -1.47 2.92
C ASN A 91 1.30 -1.93 3.40
N ALA A 92 2.34 -1.83 2.58
CA ALA A 92 3.70 -2.20 2.98
C ALA A 92 4.11 -1.51 4.28
N GLY A 93 4.64 -2.29 5.20
CA GLY A 93 5.06 -1.77 6.51
C GLY A 93 5.89 -2.79 7.28
N ILE A 94 6.67 -2.28 8.23
CA ILE A 94 7.42 -3.04 9.21
C ILE A 94 7.02 -2.61 10.62
N ALA A 95 7.11 -3.55 11.56
CA ALA A 95 6.85 -3.33 12.97
C ALA A 95 8.03 -3.90 13.76
N LEU A 96 9.05 -3.08 13.96
CA LEU A 96 10.22 -3.42 14.79
C LEU A 96 9.87 -3.11 16.24
N ILE A 97 9.66 -4.13 17.06
CA ILE A 97 9.36 -3.91 18.48
C ILE A 97 10.62 -3.43 19.18
N ARG A 98 10.58 -2.21 19.74
CA ARG A 98 11.68 -1.58 20.47
C ARG A 98 11.18 -0.83 21.70
N GLY A 99 11.84 -1.02 22.82
CA GLY A 99 11.73 -0.13 23.98
C GLY A 99 12.39 1.24 23.70
N ILE A 100 12.15 2.21 24.59
CA ILE A 100 12.72 3.54 24.42
C ILE A 100 14.26 3.54 24.52
N ASP A 101 14.82 2.66 25.35
CA ASP A 101 16.26 2.57 25.58
C ASP A 101 17.00 1.78 24.49
N ASP A 102 16.26 0.94 23.72
CA ASP A 102 16.82 0.06 22.68
C ASP A 102 16.61 0.60 21.26
N LEU A 103 15.82 1.66 21.12
CA LEU A 103 15.49 2.22 19.80
C LEU A 103 16.70 2.98 19.23
N THR A 104 17.19 2.53 18.09
CA THR A 104 18.28 3.18 17.37
C THR A 104 17.78 4.14 16.28
N GLU A 105 18.65 5.08 15.87
CA GLU A 105 18.39 5.93 14.69
C GLU A 105 18.11 5.09 13.44
N ALA A 106 18.86 4.00 13.24
CA ALA A 106 18.65 3.10 12.10
C ALA A 106 17.26 2.42 12.12
N ASP A 107 16.76 2.01 13.29
CA ASP A 107 15.40 1.45 13.43
C ASP A 107 14.33 2.52 13.12
N PHE A 108 14.55 3.75 13.58
CA PHE A 108 13.70 4.89 13.31
C PHE A 108 13.63 5.18 11.80
N ASP A 109 14.78 5.36 11.17
CA ASP A 109 14.90 5.68 9.75
C ASP A 109 14.29 4.57 8.86
N ALA A 110 14.59 3.31 9.16
CA ALA A 110 14.04 2.17 8.45
C ALA A 110 12.50 2.16 8.54
N THR A 111 11.96 2.42 9.73
CA THR A 111 10.51 2.46 9.95
C THR A 111 9.84 3.62 9.20
N ILE A 112 10.42 4.81 9.25
CA ILE A 112 9.91 5.97 8.49
C ILE A 112 10.01 5.72 6.99
N ALA A 113 11.13 5.16 6.52
CA ALA A 113 11.33 4.87 5.10
C ALA A 113 10.29 3.90 4.55
N VAL A 114 10.02 2.80 5.28
CA VAL A 114 9.10 1.75 4.82
C VAL A 114 7.65 2.11 5.08
N ASN A 115 7.29 2.65 6.26
CA ASN A 115 5.90 2.85 6.64
C ASN A 115 5.30 4.17 6.12
N LEU A 116 6.10 5.24 6.04
CA LEU A 116 5.61 6.58 5.71
C LEU A 116 6.11 7.07 4.34
N LYS A 117 7.43 7.09 4.13
CA LYS A 117 8.02 7.57 2.88
C LYS A 117 7.56 6.74 1.69
N SER A 118 7.39 5.42 1.84
CA SER A 118 6.89 4.55 0.78
C SER A 118 5.50 4.97 0.28
N ALA A 119 4.59 5.29 1.21
CA ALA A 119 3.24 5.75 0.86
C ALA A 119 3.27 7.07 0.09
N PHE A 120 4.19 7.98 0.46
CA PHE A 120 4.45 9.19 -0.31
C PHE A 120 4.97 8.86 -1.72
N LEU A 121 6.01 8.03 -1.85
CA LEU A 121 6.62 7.69 -3.13
C LEU A 121 5.61 7.00 -4.07
N CYS A 122 4.88 6.01 -3.59
CA CYS A 122 3.88 5.31 -4.39
C CYS A 122 2.73 6.24 -4.81
N SER A 123 2.26 7.10 -3.90
CA SER A 123 1.21 8.07 -4.23
C SER A 123 1.68 9.07 -5.29
N GLN A 124 2.89 9.62 -5.14
CA GLN A 124 3.46 10.53 -6.15
C GLN A 124 3.59 9.87 -7.53
N ALA A 125 3.94 8.59 -7.58
CA ALA A 125 4.12 7.88 -8.85
C ALA A 125 2.80 7.62 -9.59
N VAL A 126 1.67 7.42 -8.88
CA VAL A 126 0.38 7.12 -9.52
C VAL A 126 -0.50 8.35 -9.78
N VAL A 127 -0.35 9.41 -8.98
CA VAL A 127 -1.20 10.62 -9.04
C VAL A 127 -1.23 11.29 -10.43
N PRO A 128 -0.12 11.43 -11.19
CA PRO A 128 -0.18 12.05 -12.51
C PRO A 128 -1.16 11.35 -13.46
N ALA A 129 -1.11 10.02 -13.53
CA ALA A 129 -2.01 9.24 -14.35
C ALA A 129 -3.46 9.26 -13.84
N MET A 130 -3.68 9.26 -12.53
CA MET A 130 -5.01 9.42 -11.93
C MET A 130 -5.61 10.79 -12.25
N ARG A 131 -4.82 11.87 -12.18
CA ARG A 131 -5.24 13.23 -12.55
C ARG A 131 -5.69 13.33 -14.01
N ALA A 132 -4.90 12.77 -14.92
CA ALA A 132 -5.22 12.78 -16.34
C ALA A 132 -6.57 12.12 -16.63
N ARG A 133 -6.95 11.09 -15.87
CA ARG A 133 -8.22 10.38 -16.01
C ARG A 133 -9.34 10.92 -15.10
N LYS A 134 -9.06 11.94 -14.29
CA LYS A 134 -10.01 12.50 -13.30
C LYS A 134 -10.62 11.45 -12.38
N TRP A 135 -9.87 10.40 -12.07
CA TRP A 135 -10.30 9.31 -11.21
C TRP A 135 -9.13 8.62 -10.53
N GLY A 136 -9.24 8.37 -9.24
CA GLY A 136 -8.27 7.61 -8.46
C GLY A 136 -8.76 7.33 -7.04
N ARG A 137 -8.28 6.22 -6.47
CA ARG A 137 -8.55 5.83 -5.06
C ARG A 137 -7.24 5.44 -4.40
N ILE A 138 -6.86 6.15 -3.38
CA ILE A 138 -5.67 5.85 -2.57
C ILE A 138 -6.14 5.49 -1.17
N VAL A 139 -5.72 4.33 -0.69
CA VAL A 139 -6.01 3.85 0.66
C VAL A 139 -4.68 3.59 1.39
N ASN A 140 -4.48 4.24 2.50
CA ASN A 140 -3.31 4.08 3.36
C ASN A 140 -3.66 3.20 4.56
N ILE A 141 -2.92 2.12 4.77
CA ILE A 141 -3.12 1.25 5.95
C ILE A 141 -2.30 1.82 7.11
N SER A 142 -2.99 2.60 7.93
CA SER A 142 -2.50 3.18 9.18
C SER A 142 -2.50 2.12 10.31
N SER A 143 -2.73 2.53 11.53
CA SER A 143 -2.86 1.69 12.71
C SER A 143 -3.57 2.47 13.83
N GLY A 144 -4.21 1.77 14.75
CA GLY A 144 -4.66 2.36 16.02
C GLY A 144 -3.52 3.03 16.79
N ALA A 145 -2.28 2.58 16.60
CA ALA A 145 -1.07 3.19 17.15
C ALA A 145 -0.78 4.63 16.64
N ALA A 146 -1.45 5.09 15.58
CA ALA A 146 -1.36 6.48 15.14
C ALA A 146 -1.94 7.48 16.15
N ARG A 147 -2.86 7.01 17.00
CA ARG A 147 -3.63 7.82 17.97
C ARG A 147 -3.42 7.41 19.42
N GLY A 148 -2.80 6.26 19.65
CA GLY A 148 -2.47 5.72 20.96
C GLY A 148 -1.01 5.29 21.02
N ALA A 149 -0.54 4.86 22.20
CA ALA A 149 0.85 4.46 22.40
C ALA A 149 1.23 3.19 21.61
N GLY A 150 0.31 2.21 21.52
CA GLY A 150 0.59 0.91 20.88
C GLY A 150 1.71 0.15 21.60
N GLY A 151 2.03 -1.04 21.10
CA GLY A 151 3.04 -1.93 21.69
C GLY A 151 4.33 -2.08 20.86
N VAL A 152 4.43 -1.40 19.71
CA VAL A 152 5.59 -1.57 18.80
C VAL A 152 6.74 -0.62 19.15
N GLY A 153 6.42 0.64 19.41
CA GLY A 153 7.41 1.67 19.76
C GLY A 153 7.10 3.02 19.12
N LEU A 154 7.75 4.07 19.61
CA LEU A 154 7.47 5.46 19.24
C LEU A 154 7.71 5.77 17.75
N HIS A 155 8.69 5.13 17.11
CA HIS A 155 9.00 5.24 15.68
C HIS A 155 7.84 4.73 14.80
N TYR A 156 7.21 3.64 15.22
CA TYR A 156 6.03 3.10 14.56
C TYR A 156 4.84 4.05 14.71
N ASN A 157 4.59 4.54 15.93
CA ASN A 157 3.55 5.54 16.20
C ASN A 157 3.74 6.78 15.32
N ALA A 158 4.96 7.33 15.29
CA ALA A 158 5.31 8.48 14.45
C ALA A 158 5.02 8.22 12.96
N SER A 159 5.43 7.03 12.46
CA SER A 159 5.20 6.67 11.06
C SER A 159 3.72 6.57 10.70
N LYS A 160 2.89 5.99 11.57
CA LYS A 160 1.45 5.82 11.32
C LYS A 160 0.65 7.12 11.54
N ALA A 161 1.02 7.93 12.51
CA ALA A 161 0.47 9.28 12.68
C ALA A 161 0.84 10.19 11.49
N GLY A 162 2.09 10.12 11.02
CA GLY A 162 2.53 10.81 9.80
C GLY A 162 1.74 10.38 8.56
N MET A 163 1.43 9.09 8.42
CA MET A 163 0.60 8.56 7.33
C MET A 163 -0.82 9.15 7.33
N GLU A 164 -1.44 9.34 8.51
CA GLU A 164 -2.75 10.02 8.60
C GLU A 164 -2.64 11.50 8.21
N GLY A 165 -1.54 12.17 8.59
CA GLY A 165 -1.23 13.54 8.14
C GLY A 165 -1.07 13.63 6.62
N LEU A 166 -0.30 12.70 6.04
CA LEU A 166 -0.12 12.58 4.59
C LEU A 166 -1.46 12.35 3.87
N THR A 167 -2.32 11.47 4.42
CA THR A 167 -3.66 11.20 3.90
C THR A 167 -4.50 12.46 3.80
N ARG A 168 -4.59 13.25 4.88
CA ARG A 168 -5.33 14.53 4.88
C ARG A 168 -4.74 15.52 3.87
N GLY A 169 -3.40 15.59 3.80
CA GLY A 169 -2.70 16.46 2.87
C GLY A 169 -3.02 16.18 1.40
N TYR A 170 -3.02 14.91 1.01
CA TYR A 170 -3.39 14.48 -0.35
C TYR A 170 -4.88 14.65 -0.60
N ALA A 171 -5.75 14.23 0.31
CA ALA A 171 -7.20 14.34 0.14
C ALA A 171 -7.62 15.78 -0.17
N ALA A 172 -7.14 16.75 0.61
CA ALA A 172 -7.45 18.16 0.42
C ALA A 172 -7.00 18.71 -0.95
N ARG A 173 -5.88 18.21 -1.49
CA ARG A 173 -5.29 18.71 -2.74
C ARG A 173 -5.77 18.00 -3.99
N LEU A 174 -6.30 16.78 -3.86
CA LEU A 174 -6.66 15.94 -5.00
C LEU A 174 -8.18 15.81 -5.22
N VAL A 175 -9.00 16.33 -4.33
CA VAL A 175 -10.47 16.22 -4.42
C VAL A 175 -11.02 16.78 -5.73
N ARG A 176 -10.47 17.89 -6.23
CA ARG A 176 -10.89 18.52 -7.49
C ARG A 176 -10.45 17.71 -8.73
N ASP A 177 -9.53 16.78 -8.54
CA ASP A 177 -9.05 15.86 -9.59
C ASP A 177 -9.86 14.56 -9.64
N GLY A 178 -10.93 14.42 -8.85
CA GLY A 178 -11.74 13.19 -8.77
C GLY A 178 -11.04 12.05 -8.03
N ILE A 179 -9.98 12.35 -7.26
CA ILE A 179 -9.17 11.39 -6.52
C ILE A 179 -9.53 11.47 -5.03
N THR A 180 -9.84 10.33 -4.42
CA THR A 180 -10.03 10.24 -2.97
C THR A 180 -8.83 9.59 -2.31
N VAL A 181 -8.47 10.08 -1.12
CA VAL A 181 -7.39 9.52 -0.32
C VAL A 181 -7.91 9.30 1.09
N ASN A 182 -7.87 8.06 1.56
CA ASN A 182 -8.40 7.65 2.85
C ASN A 182 -7.36 6.82 3.62
N ALA A 183 -7.50 6.76 4.94
CA ALA A 183 -6.74 5.86 5.79
C ALA A 183 -7.68 4.85 6.47
N VAL A 184 -7.24 3.61 6.57
CA VAL A 184 -7.83 2.58 7.43
C VAL A 184 -6.85 2.34 8.57
N ALA A 185 -7.31 2.41 9.80
CA ALA A 185 -6.50 2.25 11.01
C ALA A 185 -6.89 0.96 11.76
N PRO A 186 -6.38 -0.20 11.35
CA PRO A 186 -6.62 -1.45 12.06
C PRO A 186 -6.06 -1.39 13.48
N SER A 187 -6.69 -2.10 14.40
CA SER A 187 -6.16 -2.37 15.73
C SER A 187 -5.47 -3.75 15.72
N LEU A 188 -5.76 -4.60 16.67
CA LEU A 188 -5.21 -5.95 16.71
C LEU A 188 -5.93 -6.81 15.67
N ILE A 189 -5.18 -7.24 14.65
CA ILE A 189 -5.67 -8.13 13.60
C ILE A 189 -4.81 -9.39 13.64
N GLU A 190 -5.44 -10.54 13.77
CA GLU A 190 -4.78 -11.82 13.64
C GLU A 190 -4.38 -12.03 12.17
N THR A 191 -3.09 -12.24 11.93
CA THR A 191 -2.51 -12.46 10.60
C THR A 191 -1.44 -13.54 10.68
N ASP A 192 -1.22 -14.25 9.57
CA ASP A 192 -0.10 -15.17 9.32
C ASP A 192 1.26 -14.47 9.23
#